data_fc940e7d4a219dae1fc735ed61094d2c
#
_entry.id   fc940e7d4a219dae1fc735ed61094d2c
#
_cell.length_a   1.000
_cell.length_b   1.000
_cell.length_c   1.000
_cell.angle_alpha   90.00
_cell.angle_beta   90.00
_cell.angle_gamma   90.00
#
_symmetry.space_group_name_H-M   'P 1'
#
loop_
_entity.id
_entity.type
_entity.pdbx_description
1 polymer ?
#
loop_
_entity_poly.entity_id
_entity_poly.type
_entity_poly.pdbx_seq_one_letter_code
_entity_poly.pdbx_strand_id
1 'polypeptide(L)'
;MELELTNSQSEMLVVGSFYKEPTLYLTYGTSIVPKYDFSDKACEFFYQLFSDYYVSYSEDFTELKINTFCSMSKERFKQYRQYGGYKTIKELMAMSDPHDIKNYLSIFKKFSLLRAFNETGYDVSKILAIKNFNALTPDDICRIVRGRIDKVANKVQAIDEPVVLTENAVACIDQFLCMPSMGVAGPWPYLQKYYRGLLPGNVLMTGALSNSGKGRNLVYLIAYLVLVQKQKILLLANEMSAESIKLNFLVTCINSPEIQELHGIKDIYKPEREIALGSYKDDNGKYIYRQMDDNGVYTEDEESYKKRIYETSSEYRKVQRIMQWVESESSGKFLFKNIGSCYEDEVLEMEIKKANTIYKCDGVAYDTLKCSGLEDFAKLAATATKITEWIHETKMYCICTFQLTDSAHDISIENLNSQEIASSKRIMHVTDQMQMWKHLSADDKQNYVYVCEDDTWGEPIEHDLRYDKNYVGLRIVKNRVGSKNDLICFEVDMDGNVWKEIGVLKKKM
;
A
#
# COMPACT_ATOMS: atom_id res chain seq x y z
N MET A 1 -14.18 19.47 -39.48
CA MET A 1 -14.74 18.13 -39.37
C MET A 1 -14.63 17.79 -37.88
N GLU A 2 -15.76 17.74 -37.20
CA GLU A 2 -15.77 17.32 -35.77
C GLU A 2 -15.27 15.89 -35.67
N LEU A 3 -14.31 15.67 -34.80
CA LEU A 3 -13.76 14.33 -34.56
C LEU A 3 -14.79 13.52 -33.78
N GLU A 4 -15.23 12.40 -34.33
CA GLU A 4 -16.15 11.49 -33.64
C GLU A 4 -15.36 10.69 -32.57
N LEU A 5 -15.35 11.22 -31.34
CA LEU A 5 -14.65 10.62 -30.19
C LEU A 5 -15.58 9.85 -29.24
N THR A 6 -16.69 9.34 -29.80
CA THR A 6 -17.72 8.61 -29.03
C THR A 6 -17.99 7.25 -29.68
N ASN A 7 -18.36 6.29 -28.86
CA ASN A 7 -18.86 5.01 -29.32
C ASN A 7 -20.02 4.57 -28.41
N SER A 8 -21.17 5.18 -28.65
CA SER A 8 -22.38 4.91 -27.85
C SER A 8 -22.75 3.42 -27.82
N GLN A 9 -22.45 2.68 -28.88
CA GLN A 9 -22.72 1.26 -28.94
C GLN A 9 -21.91 0.49 -27.87
N SER A 10 -20.62 0.78 -27.70
CA SER A 10 -19.79 0.13 -26.67
C SER A 10 -20.26 0.53 -25.25
N GLU A 11 -20.70 1.77 -25.06
CA GLU A 11 -21.27 2.22 -23.78
C GLU A 11 -22.53 1.43 -23.43
N MET A 12 -23.45 1.27 -24.39
CA MET A 12 -24.68 0.49 -24.21
C MET A 12 -24.40 -0.98 -23.91
N LEU A 13 -23.45 -1.60 -24.63
CA LEU A 13 -23.09 -3.01 -24.46
C LEU A 13 -22.44 -3.26 -23.08
N VAL A 14 -21.59 -2.33 -22.62
CA VAL A 14 -20.99 -2.42 -21.27
C VAL A 14 -22.07 -2.33 -20.19
N VAL A 15 -22.96 -1.35 -20.24
CA VAL A 15 -24.02 -1.18 -19.26
C VAL A 15 -24.97 -2.37 -19.28
N GLY A 16 -25.40 -2.81 -20.45
CA GLY A 16 -26.32 -3.96 -20.61
C GLY A 16 -25.71 -5.26 -20.07
N SER A 17 -24.39 -5.45 -20.23
CA SER A 17 -23.69 -6.62 -19.70
C SER A 17 -23.74 -6.70 -18.17
N PHE A 18 -23.56 -5.57 -17.48
CA PHE A 18 -23.67 -5.54 -16.02
C PHE A 18 -25.09 -5.85 -15.51
N TYR A 19 -26.12 -5.33 -16.15
CA TYR A 19 -27.51 -5.67 -15.78
C TYR A 19 -27.85 -7.13 -16.08
N LYS A 20 -27.26 -7.73 -17.11
CA LYS A 20 -27.50 -9.12 -17.52
C LYS A 20 -26.74 -10.11 -16.65
N GLU A 21 -25.50 -9.77 -16.25
CA GLU A 21 -24.66 -10.57 -15.38
C GLU A 21 -23.98 -9.67 -14.32
N PRO A 22 -24.67 -9.42 -13.20
CA PRO A 22 -24.22 -8.48 -12.18
C PRO A 22 -22.86 -8.80 -11.54
N THR A 23 -22.48 -10.08 -11.51
CA THR A 23 -21.19 -10.54 -10.94
C THR A 23 -19.96 -9.95 -11.66
N LEU A 24 -20.12 -9.53 -12.92
CA LEU A 24 -19.08 -8.84 -13.69
C LEU A 24 -18.62 -7.53 -13.04
N TYR A 25 -19.50 -6.92 -12.22
CA TYR A 25 -19.17 -5.69 -11.51
C TYR A 25 -18.00 -5.85 -10.52
N LEU A 26 -17.91 -7.02 -9.89
CA LEU A 26 -16.80 -7.34 -8.97
C LEU A 26 -15.45 -7.31 -9.66
N THR A 27 -15.42 -7.69 -10.94
CA THR A 27 -14.18 -7.77 -11.73
C THR A 27 -13.87 -6.47 -12.47
N TYR A 28 -14.88 -5.84 -13.03
CA TYR A 28 -14.67 -4.74 -13.99
C TYR A 28 -15.24 -3.40 -13.54
N GLY A 29 -16.21 -3.38 -12.62
CA GLY A 29 -16.93 -2.16 -12.22
C GLY A 29 -16.01 -1.09 -11.64
N THR A 30 -15.04 -1.48 -10.82
CA THR A 30 -14.10 -0.54 -10.20
C THR A 30 -13.17 0.17 -11.19
N SER A 31 -13.02 -0.36 -12.39
CA SER A 31 -12.21 0.25 -13.46
C SER A 31 -12.93 1.38 -14.21
N ILE A 32 -14.25 1.53 -14.02
CA ILE A 32 -15.07 2.51 -14.73
C ILE A 32 -15.29 3.74 -13.85
N VAL A 33 -14.92 4.90 -14.38
CA VAL A 33 -15.15 6.21 -13.74
C VAL A 33 -16.24 6.94 -14.54
N PRO A 34 -17.52 6.93 -14.09
CA PRO A 34 -18.68 7.35 -14.89
C PRO A 34 -18.49 8.70 -15.56
N LYS A 35 -18.06 9.70 -14.80
CA LYS A 35 -17.88 11.08 -15.26
C LYS A 35 -16.92 11.23 -16.47
N TYR A 36 -15.91 10.37 -16.57
CA TYR A 36 -14.88 10.47 -17.60
C TYR A 36 -15.07 9.43 -18.72
N ASP A 37 -15.61 8.29 -18.37
CA ASP A 37 -15.69 7.17 -19.28
C ASP A 37 -16.92 7.19 -20.19
N PHE A 38 -18.04 7.77 -19.75
CA PHE A 38 -19.25 7.87 -20.55
C PHE A 38 -19.34 9.20 -21.30
N SER A 39 -19.72 9.13 -22.57
CA SER A 39 -20.13 10.27 -23.37
C SER A 39 -21.65 10.44 -23.42
N ASP A 40 -22.40 9.32 -23.35
CA ASP A 40 -23.84 9.28 -23.32
C ASP A 40 -24.36 9.41 -21.88
N LYS A 41 -25.16 10.43 -21.62
CA LYS A 41 -25.72 10.71 -20.29
C LYS A 41 -26.73 9.68 -19.81
N ALA A 42 -27.42 9.00 -20.71
CA ALA A 42 -28.32 7.92 -20.33
C ALA A 42 -27.53 6.67 -19.89
N CYS A 43 -26.47 6.32 -20.64
CA CYS A 43 -25.56 5.23 -20.26
C CYS A 43 -24.84 5.52 -18.94
N GLU A 44 -24.34 6.74 -18.74
CA GLU A 44 -23.75 7.18 -17.46
C GLU A 44 -24.73 7.00 -16.30
N PHE A 45 -25.99 7.47 -16.49
CA PHE A 45 -27.04 7.34 -15.49
C PHE A 45 -27.38 5.89 -15.18
N PHE A 46 -27.56 5.05 -16.19
CA PHE A 46 -27.91 3.64 -15.97
C PHE A 46 -26.75 2.85 -15.35
N TYR A 47 -25.51 3.17 -15.69
CA TYR A 47 -24.36 2.58 -15.00
C TYR A 47 -24.31 2.99 -13.52
N GLN A 48 -24.49 4.28 -13.21
CA GLN A 48 -24.50 4.77 -11.83
C GLN A 48 -25.67 4.15 -11.04
N LEU A 49 -26.85 4.07 -11.66
CA LEU A 49 -28.02 3.40 -11.06
C LEU A 49 -27.72 1.93 -10.74
N PHE A 50 -27.06 1.23 -11.67
CA PHE A 50 -26.63 -0.15 -11.45
C PHE A 50 -25.67 -0.25 -10.27
N SER A 51 -24.61 0.57 -10.26
CA SER A 51 -23.60 0.59 -9.22
C SER A 51 -24.18 0.85 -7.84
N ASP A 52 -25.00 1.90 -7.71
CA ASP A 52 -25.66 2.28 -6.45
C ASP A 52 -26.56 1.16 -5.92
N TYR A 53 -27.32 0.53 -6.83
CA TYR A 53 -28.21 -0.58 -6.46
C TYR A 53 -27.42 -1.82 -6.05
N TYR A 54 -26.40 -2.21 -6.84
CA TYR A 54 -25.59 -3.40 -6.60
C TYR A 54 -24.84 -3.33 -5.26
N VAL A 55 -24.25 -2.18 -4.96
CA VAL A 55 -23.55 -1.95 -3.68
C VAL A 55 -24.51 -2.06 -2.49
N SER A 56 -25.77 -1.64 -2.67
CA SER A 56 -26.74 -1.62 -1.57
C SER A 56 -27.44 -2.97 -1.34
N TYR A 57 -27.68 -3.75 -2.39
CA TYR A 57 -28.57 -4.91 -2.33
C TYR A 57 -27.99 -6.21 -2.92
N SER A 58 -26.93 -6.13 -3.75
CA SER A 58 -26.20 -7.27 -4.35
C SER A 58 -27.05 -8.35 -5.05
N GLU A 59 -28.33 -8.07 -5.39
CA GLU A 59 -29.31 -9.04 -5.84
C GLU A 59 -30.00 -8.66 -7.15
N ASP A 60 -30.92 -9.52 -7.62
CA ASP A 60 -31.64 -9.47 -8.88
C ASP A 60 -32.19 -8.09 -9.28
N PHE A 61 -31.85 -7.66 -10.48
CA PHE A 61 -32.24 -6.38 -11.09
C PHE A 61 -33.60 -6.49 -11.77
N THR A 62 -34.68 -6.85 -11.00
CA THR A 62 -36.03 -6.91 -11.51
C THR A 62 -36.66 -5.52 -11.65
N GLU A 63 -37.66 -5.40 -12.56
CA GLU A 63 -38.35 -4.14 -12.80
C GLU A 63 -38.96 -3.54 -11.52
N LEU A 64 -39.58 -4.39 -10.68
CA LEU A 64 -40.15 -3.96 -9.42
C LEU A 64 -39.14 -3.40 -8.46
N LYS A 65 -38.03 -4.10 -8.29
CA LYS A 65 -36.95 -3.71 -7.37
C LYS A 65 -36.28 -2.39 -7.82
N ILE A 66 -35.95 -2.27 -9.11
CA ILE A 66 -35.38 -1.04 -9.67
C ILE A 66 -36.34 0.13 -9.58
N ASN A 67 -37.59 -0.04 -9.92
CA ASN A 67 -38.62 1.01 -9.80
C ASN A 67 -38.74 1.48 -8.33
N THR A 68 -38.75 0.54 -7.38
CA THR A 68 -38.81 0.85 -5.95
C THR A 68 -37.58 1.65 -5.52
N PHE A 69 -36.36 1.21 -5.90
CA PHE A 69 -35.14 1.89 -5.59
C PHE A 69 -35.07 3.31 -6.18
N CYS A 70 -35.48 3.46 -7.43
CA CYS A 70 -35.55 4.78 -8.06
C CYS A 70 -36.55 5.69 -7.34
N SER A 71 -37.68 5.19 -6.87
CA SER A 71 -38.71 5.98 -6.20
C SER A 71 -38.30 6.56 -4.84
N MET A 72 -37.24 6.04 -4.24
CA MET A 72 -36.66 6.56 -2.99
C MET A 72 -36.05 7.96 -3.14
N SER A 73 -35.72 8.39 -4.37
CA SER A 73 -35.25 9.74 -4.67
C SER A 73 -36.03 10.35 -5.82
N LYS A 74 -36.65 11.51 -5.56
CA LYS A 74 -37.45 12.25 -6.59
C LYS A 74 -36.62 12.58 -7.83
N GLU A 75 -35.37 12.97 -7.65
CA GLU A 75 -34.48 13.35 -8.74
C GLU A 75 -34.06 12.13 -9.58
N ARG A 76 -33.63 11.05 -8.91
CA ARG A 76 -33.31 9.76 -9.57
C ARG A 76 -34.50 9.22 -10.35
N PHE A 77 -35.68 9.27 -9.78
CA PHE A 77 -36.90 8.77 -10.44
C PHE A 77 -37.29 9.60 -11.67
N LYS A 78 -37.06 10.93 -11.60
CA LYS A 78 -37.32 11.82 -12.75
C LYS A 78 -36.36 11.49 -13.89
N GLN A 79 -35.06 11.37 -13.63
CA GLN A 79 -34.06 11.01 -14.63
C GLN A 79 -34.27 9.61 -15.19
N TYR A 80 -34.59 8.64 -14.32
CA TYR A 80 -34.94 7.28 -14.73
C TYR A 80 -36.07 7.25 -15.75
N ARG A 81 -37.16 7.99 -15.52
CA ARG A 81 -38.25 8.11 -16.46
C ARG A 81 -37.87 8.84 -17.74
N GLN A 82 -37.10 9.90 -17.62
CA GLN A 82 -36.61 10.67 -18.75
C GLN A 82 -35.78 9.81 -19.74
N TYR A 83 -35.01 8.88 -19.23
CA TYR A 83 -34.19 7.96 -20.04
C TYR A 83 -34.90 6.65 -20.40
N GLY A 84 -36.23 6.57 -20.29
CA GLY A 84 -37.03 5.45 -20.74
C GLY A 84 -37.27 4.33 -19.73
N GLY A 85 -36.75 4.47 -18.51
CA GLY A 85 -37.03 3.56 -17.40
C GLY A 85 -36.52 2.14 -17.64
N TYR A 86 -37.23 1.15 -17.08
CA TYR A 86 -36.83 -0.25 -17.16
C TYR A 86 -36.86 -0.82 -18.59
N LYS A 87 -37.66 -0.20 -19.50
CA LYS A 87 -37.69 -0.58 -20.90
C LYS A 87 -36.29 -0.43 -21.53
N THR A 88 -35.58 0.69 -21.26
CA THR A 88 -34.21 0.90 -21.74
C THR A 88 -33.26 -0.13 -21.15
N ILE A 89 -33.36 -0.47 -19.87
CA ILE A 89 -32.54 -1.53 -19.26
C ILE A 89 -32.75 -2.86 -20.01
N LYS A 90 -33.99 -3.25 -20.32
CA LYS A 90 -34.28 -4.46 -21.09
C LYS A 90 -33.64 -4.42 -22.50
N GLU A 91 -33.71 -3.28 -23.15
CA GLU A 91 -33.10 -3.10 -24.48
C GLU A 91 -31.56 -3.23 -24.41
N LEU A 92 -30.94 -2.61 -23.43
CA LEU A 92 -29.50 -2.73 -23.20
C LEU A 92 -29.08 -4.18 -22.92
N MET A 93 -29.82 -4.87 -22.06
CA MET A 93 -29.58 -6.29 -21.77
C MET A 93 -29.75 -7.18 -23.01
N ALA A 94 -30.75 -6.89 -23.85
CA ALA A 94 -31.02 -7.66 -25.07
C ALA A 94 -29.92 -7.52 -26.11
N MET A 95 -29.26 -6.36 -26.17
CA MET A 95 -28.18 -6.08 -27.11
C MET A 95 -26.83 -6.63 -26.70
N SER A 96 -26.62 -6.86 -25.40
CA SER A 96 -25.31 -7.22 -24.83
C SER A 96 -25.11 -8.73 -24.72
N ASP A 97 -23.86 -9.17 -24.89
CA ASP A 97 -23.39 -10.49 -24.52
C ASP A 97 -22.33 -10.37 -23.41
N PRO A 98 -22.63 -10.82 -22.17
CA PRO A 98 -21.69 -10.73 -21.06
C PRO A 98 -20.36 -11.44 -21.30
N HIS A 99 -20.31 -12.48 -22.12
CA HIS A 99 -19.06 -13.19 -22.46
C HIS A 99 -18.08 -12.30 -23.22
N ASP A 100 -18.57 -11.29 -23.93
CA ASP A 100 -17.76 -10.35 -24.72
C ASP A 100 -17.40 -9.05 -23.98
N ILE A 101 -17.65 -8.97 -22.68
CA ILE A 101 -17.44 -7.75 -21.86
C ILE A 101 -16.04 -7.17 -22.00
N LYS A 102 -15.00 -8.00 -22.11
CA LYS A 102 -13.60 -7.54 -22.29
C LYS A 102 -13.43 -6.74 -23.59
N ASN A 103 -14.02 -7.20 -24.67
CA ASN A 103 -13.97 -6.49 -25.95
C ASN A 103 -14.76 -5.17 -25.89
N TYR A 104 -15.94 -5.19 -25.27
CA TYR A 104 -16.74 -3.96 -25.07
C TYR A 104 -15.99 -2.93 -24.24
N LEU A 105 -15.41 -3.35 -23.12
CA LEU A 105 -14.60 -2.48 -22.27
C LEU A 105 -13.36 -1.96 -22.96
N SER A 106 -12.69 -2.76 -23.78
CA SER A 106 -11.53 -2.30 -24.54
C SER A 106 -11.91 -1.18 -25.52
N ILE A 107 -13.02 -1.32 -26.23
CA ILE A 107 -13.53 -0.27 -27.13
C ILE A 107 -13.99 0.95 -26.35
N PHE A 108 -14.77 0.75 -25.30
CA PHE A 108 -15.27 1.79 -24.41
C PHE A 108 -14.14 2.66 -23.83
N LYS A 109 -13.14 2.01 -23.21
CA LYS A 109 -11.97 2.69 -22.64
C LYS A 109 -11.10 3.35 -23.70
N LYS A 110 -11.03 2.80 -24.90
CA LYS A 110 -10.32 3.42 -26.01
C LYS A 110 -10.88 4.80 -26.35
N PHE A 111 -12.20 4.93 -26.48
CA PHE A 111 -12.83 6.22 -26.78
C PHE A 111 -12.79 7.18 -25.60
N SER A 112 -12.93 6.67 -24.36
CA SER A 112 -12.72 7.47 -23.15
C SER A 112 -11.31 8.10 -23.13
N LEU A 113 -10.29 7.30 -23.39
CA LEU A 113 -8.91 7.74 -23.44
C LEU A 113 -8.66 8.80 -24.53
N LEU A 114 -9.25 8.64 -25.70
CA LEU A 114 -9.14 9.63 -26.80
C LEU A 114 -9.81 10.96 -26.42
N ARG A 115 -10.96 10.93 -25.76
CA ARG A 115 -11.59 12.15 -25.23
C ARG A 115 -10.68 12.84 -24.22
N ALA A 116 -10.14 12.09 -23.27
CA ALA A 116 -9.22 12.64 -22.28
C ALA A 116 -7.98 13.29 -22.92
N PHE A 117 -7.37 12.67 -23.92
CA PHE A 117 -6.26 13.27 -24.65
C PHE A 117 -6.68 14.55 -25.40
N ASN A 118 -7.82 14.52 -26.07
CA ASN A 118 -8.34 15.70 -26.79
C ASN A 118 -8.63 16.89 -25.86
N GLU A 119 -9.18 16.61 -24.67
CA GLU A 119 -9.42 17.63 -23.64
C GLU A 119 -8.12 18.28 -23.13
N THR A 120 -7.01 17.56 -23.13
CA THR A 120 -5.68 18.11 -22.80
C THR A 120 -5.05 18.89 -23.95
N GLY A 121 -5.73 19.02 -25.11
CA GLY A 121 -5.22 19.68 -26.29
C GLY A 121 -4.32 18.82 -27.19
N TYR A 122 -4.23 17.50 -26.89
CA TYR A 122 -3.46 16.58 -27.74
C TYR A 122 -4.22 16.28 -29.04
N ASP A 123 -3.55 16.45 -30.20
CA ASP A 123 -4.13 16.14 -31.52
C ASP A 123 -4.30 14.61 -31.70
N VAL A 124 -5.51 14.12 -31.43
CA VAL A 124 -5.89 12.70 -31.57
C VAL A 124 -6.20 12.29 -33.02
N SER A 125 -6.30 13.25 -33.96
CA SER A 125 -6.61 12.97 -35.36
C SER A 125 -5.61 12.01 -36.01
N LYS A 126 -4.33 12.13 -35.61
CA LYS A 126 -3.23 11.25 -36.06
C LYS A 126 -3.29 9.84 -35.46
N ILE A 127 -4.03 9.62 -34.39
CA ILE A 127 -4.28 8.31 -33.84
C ILE A 127 -5.43 7.65 -34.59
N LEU A 128 -6.51 8.41 -34.83
CA LEU A 128 -7.67 7.95 -35.59
C LEU A 128 -7.31 7.59 -37.05
N ALA A 129 -6.32 8.28 -37.65
CA ALA A 129 -5.82 8.00 -38.99
C ALA A 129 -4.93 6.74 -39.12
N ILE A 130 -4.64 6.02 -38.02
CA ILE A 130 -3.84 4.78 -38.06
C ILE A 130 -4.63 3.70 -38.80
N LYS A 131 -4.03 3.06 -39.80
CA LYS A 131 -4.68 2.08 -40.68
C LYS A 131 -5.42 0.96 -39.93
N ASN A 132 -4.91 0.53 -38.79
CA ASN A 132 -5.48 -0.53 -37.96
C ASN A 132 -6.06 0.00 -36.65
N PHE A 133 -6.59 1.22 -36.63
CA PHE A 133 -7.14 1.86 -35.42
C PHE A 133 -8.13 0.98 -34.65
N ASN A 134 -8.98 0.25 -35.35
CA ASN A 134 -9.98 -0.63 -34.72
C ASN A 134 -9.35 -1.77 -33.89
N ALA A 135 -8.16 -2.23 -34.25
CA ALA A 135 -7.43 -3.27 -33.53
C ALA A 135 -6.59 -2.74 -32.37
N LEU A 136 -6.41 -1.41 -32.24
CA LEU A 136 -5.64 -0.82 -31.15
C LEU A 136 -6.39 -0.94 -29.82
N THR A 137 -5.66 -1.36 -28.80
CA THR A 137 -6.11 -1.32 -27.41
C THR A 137 -5.85 0.07 -26.80
N PRO A 138 -6.47 0.41 -25.65
CA PRO A 138 -6.11 1.61 -24.90
C PRO A 138 -4.61 1.73 -24.59
N ASP A 139 -3.96 0.60 -24.25
CA ASP A 139 -2.52 0.56 -23.95
C ASP A 139 -1.65 0.86 -25.16
N ASP A 140 -2.04 0.36 -26.34
CA ASP A 140 -1.35 0.68 -27.59
C ASP A 140 -1.42 2.18 -27.88
N ILE A 141 -2.56 2.82 -27.64
CA ILE A 141 -2.72 4.27 -27.80
C ILE A 141 -1.83 5.02 -26.81
N CYS A 142 -1.82 4.62 -25.54
CA CYS A 142 -0.93 5.22 -24.54
C CYS A 142 0.54 5.07 -24.96
N ARG A 143 0.95 3.91 -25.47
CA ARG A 143 2.31 3.65 -25.95
C ARG A 143 2.66 4.54 -27.14
N ILE A 144 1.75 4.71 -28.09
CA ILE A 144 1.93 5.61 -29.25
C ILE A 144 2.10 7.06 -28.81
N VAL A 145 1.26 7.53 -27.89
CA VAL A 145 1.34 8.91 -27.36
C VAL A 145 2.64 9.11 -26.60
N ARG A 146 3.01 8.20 -25.68
CA ARG A 146 4.30 8.25 -24.97
C ARG A 146 5.46 8.32 -25.95
N GLY A 147 5.52 7.42 -26.94
CA GLY A 147 6.59 7.42 -27.94
C GLY A 147 6.67 8.69 -28.78
N ARG A 148 5.56 9.42 -28.96
CA ARG A 148 5.58 10.74 -29.62
C ARG A 148 6.12 11.82 -28.69
N ILE A 149 5.72 11.79 -27.42
CA ILE A 149 6.24 12.71 -26.39
C ILE A 149 7.75 12.50 -26.22
N ASP A 150 8.18 11.26 -26.10
CA ASP A 150 9.60 10.91 -25.99
C ASP A 150 10.42 11.37 -27.19
N LYS A 151 9.86 11.23 -28.40
CA LYS A 151 10.52 11.76 -29.62
C LYS A 151 10.65 13.28 -29.63
N VAL A 152 9.68 13.99 -29.07
CA VAL A 152 9.75 15.45 -28.92
C VAL A 152 10.74 15.82 -27.83
N ALA A 153 10.66 15.16 -26.68
CA ALA A 153 11.57 15.34 -25.55
C ALA A 153 13.02 15.10 -25.99
N ASN A 154 13.29 13.98 -26.70
CA ASN A 154 14.62 13.65 -27.22
C ASN A 154 15.13 14.61 -28.31
N LYS A 155 14.25 15.38 -28.97
CA LYS A 155 14.68 16.42 -29.93
C LYS A 155 15.04 17.73 -29.27
N VAL A 156 14.43 18.02 -28.12
CA VAL A 156 14.56 19.29 -27.40
C VAL A 156 15.51 19.16 -26.22
N GLN A 157 15.55 17.99 -25.57
CA GLN A 157 16.59 17.68 -24.59
C GLN A 157 17.89 17.47 -25.37
N ALA A 158 18.86 18.33 -25.10
CA ALA A 158 20.24 18.00 -25.40
C ALA A 158 20.49 16.59 -24.88
N ILE A 159 21.01 15.71 -25.73
CA ILE A 159 21.52 14.40 -25.31
C ILE A 159 22.26 14.66 -23.99
N ASP A 160 21.93 13.94 -22.92
CA ASP A 160 22.67 14.02 -21.68
C ASP A 160 24.14 13.80 -22.01
N GLU A 161 24.88 14.89 -22.18
CA GLU A 161 26.31 14.79 -22.44
C GLU A 161 26.96 14.16 -21.21
N PRO A 162 27.96 13.29 -21.41
CA PRO A 162 28.64 12.68 -20.28
C PRO A 162 29.19 13.77 -19.35
N VAL A 163 28.81 13.72 -18.09
CA VAL A 163 29.29 14.67 -17.07
C VAL A 163 30.74 14.37 -16.74
N VAL A 164 31.59 15.39 -16.77
CA VAL A 164 32.98 15.27 -16.31
C VAL A 164 32.96 15.23 -14.78
N LEU A 165 33.09 14.02 -14.19
CA LEU A 165 32.96 13.79 -12.75
C LEU A 165 34.02 14.52 -11.89
N THR A 166 35.10 14.96 -12.49
CA THR A 166 36.20 15.69 -11.80
C THR A 166 35.98 17.20 -11.76
N GLU A 167 35.00 17.71 -12.50
CA GLU A 167 34.67 19.13 -12.44
C GLU A 167 33.94 19.49 -11.15
N ASN A 168 34.22 20.65 -10.61
CA ASN A 168 33.60 21.17 -9.37
C ASN A 168 33.82 20.27 -8.13
N ALA A 169 34.87 19.46 -8.09
CA ALA A 169 35.10 18.51 -6.99
C ALA A 169 35.14 19.20 -5.61
N VAL A 170 35.76 20.40 -5.52
CA VAL A 170 35.80 21.19 -4.27
C VAL A 170 34.43 21.63 -3.86
N ALA A 171 33.67 22.22 -4.77
CA ALA A 171 32.28 22.64 -4.49
C ALA A 171 31.37 21.45 -4.09
N CYS A 172 31.63 20.27 -4.65
CA CYS A 172 30.92 19.05 -4.29
C CYS A 172 31.20 18.63 -2.83
N ILE A 173 32.45 18.72 -2.38
CA ILE A 173 32.84 18.45 -0.98
C ILE A 173 32.19 19.48 -0.05
N ASP A 174 32.20 20.76 -0.40
CA ASP A 174 31.55 21.83 0.37
C ASP A 174 30.02 21.62 0.44
N GLN A 175 29.42 21.15 -0.65
CA GLN A 175 28.00 20.79 -0.65
C GLN A 175 27.70 19.65 0.33
N PHE A 176 28.49 18.58 0.33
CA PHE A 176 28.32 17.47 1.27
C PHE A 176 28.58 17.88 2.72
N LEU A 177 29.48 18.82 2.96
CA LEU A 177 29.74 19.37 4.28
C LEU A 177 28.53 20.13 4.81
N CYS A 178 27.88 20.94 3.96
CA CYS A 178 26.70 21.73 4.33
C CYS A 178 25.39 20.93 4.30
N MET A 179 25.29 19.98 3.37
CA MET A 179 24.11 19.13 3.15
C MET A 179 24.53 17.67 3.00
N PRO A 180 24.76 16.95 4.11
CA PRO A 180 25.14 15.55 4.06
C PRO A 180 24.09 14.73 3.31
N SER A 181 24.55 13.76 2.50
CA SER A 181 23.65 12.83 1.77
C SER A 181 23.02 11.83 2.73
N MET A 182 21.97 12.27 3.43
CA MET A 182 21.18 11.48 4.35
C MET A 182 19.77 11.35 3.82
N GLY A 183 19.20 10.16 3.98
CA GLY A 183 17.79 9.88 3.70
C GLY A 183 16.91 10.09 4.94
N VAL A 184 15.65 9.70 4.82
CA VAL A 184 14.68 9.77 5.93
C VAL A 184 15.06 8.75 7.01
N ALA A 185 15.20 9.22 8.24
CA ALA A 185 15.60 8.38 9.36
C ALA A 185 14.49 7.40 9.75
N GLY A 186 14.86 6.16 10.04
CA GLY A 186 13.97 5.18 10.68
C GLY A 186 14.02 5.28 12.22
N PRO A 187 13.18 4.48 12.93
CA PRO A 187 13.11 4.49 14.39
C PRO A 187 14.30 3.77 15.08
N TRP A 188 15.22 3.22 14.32
CA TRP A 188 16.24 2.31 14.81
C TRP A 188 17.67 2.88 14.64
N PRO A 189 18.28 3.42 15.71
CA PRO A 189 19.55 4.15 15.65
C PRO A 189 20.75 3.32 15.16
N TYR A 190 20.86 2.05 15.60
CA TYR A 190 21.94 1.17 15.13
C TYR A 190 21.80 0.86 13.64
N LEU A 191 20.58 0.53 13.20
CA LEU A 191 20.30 0.27 11.78
C LEU A 191 20.55 1.52 10.93
N GLN A 192 20.23 2.71 11.46
CA GLN A 192 20.47 4.00 10.81
C GLN A 192 21.96 4.26 10.55
N LYS A 193 22.87 3.83 11.45
CA LYS A 193 24.32 3.95 11.25
C LYS A 193 24.80 3.24 9.97
N TYR A 194 24.13 2.15 9.56
CA TYR A 194 24.48 1.39 8.35
C TYR A 194 23.83 1.95 7.08
N TYR A 195 22.57 2.41 7.15
CA TYR A 195 21.79 2.73 5.97
C TYR A 195 21.82 4.21 5.56
N ARG A 196 22.24 5.10 6.41
CA ARG A 196 22.08 6.56 6.23
C ARG A 196 20.64 6.99 5.97
N GLY A 197 19.64 6.20 6.44
CA GLY A 197 18.23 6.40 6.22
C GLY A 197 17.69 5.85 4.88
N LEU A 198 16.45 6.14 4.62
CA LEU A 198 15.75 5.81 3.36
C LEU A 198 16.09 6.90 2.34
N LEU A 199 17.03 6.60 1.45
CA LEU A 199 17.51 7.56 0.46
C LEU A 199 16.52 7.69 -0.70
N PRO A 200 16.28 8.90 -1.23
CA PRO A 200 15.49 9.09 -2.43
C PRO A 200 16.02 8.25 -3.60
N GLY A 201 15.11 7.59 -4.30
CA GLY A 201 15.43 6.70 -5.42
C GLY A 201 15.89 5.30 -5.01
N ASN A 202 16.02 4.98 -3.72
CA ASN A 202 16.50 3.67 -3.28
C ASN A 202 15.37 2.72 -2.87
N VAL A 203 15.65 1.42 -3.05
CA VAL A 203 14.75 0.33 -2.63
C VAL A 203 15.40 -0.45 -1.49
N LEU A 204 14.71 -0.46 -0.34
CA LEU A 204 15.01 -1.34 0.80
C LEU A 204 14.14 -2.59 0.71
N MET A 205 14.76 -3.75 0.53
CA MET A 205 14.10 -5.05 0.56
C MET A 205 14.22 -5.68 1.95
N THR A 206 13.08 -6.10 2.52
CA THR A 206 13.04 -6.76 3.84
C THR A 206 12.45 -8.16 3.72
N GLY A 207 13.26 -9.17 4.04
CA GLY A 207 12.89 -10.57 3.98
C GLY A 207 12.69 -11.21 5.35
N ALA A 208 11.62 -12.00 5.50
CA ALA A 208 11.41 -12.83 6.68
C ALA A 208 10.50 -14.04 6.35
N LEU A 209 10.45 -15.00 7.25
CA LEU A 209 9.58 -16.17 7.15
C LEU A 209 8.09 -15.76 7.13
N SER A 210 7.25 -16.67 6.66
CA SER A 210 5.80 -16.49 6.76
C SER A 210 5.39 -16.37 8.24
N ASN A 211 4.34 -15.60 8.50
CA ASN A 211 3.79 -15.38 9.86
C ASN A 211 4.80 -14.87 10.91
N SER A 212 5.93 -14.33 10.48
CA SER A 212 6.96 -13.81 11.39
C SER A 212 6.79 -12.33 11.76
N GLY A 213 5.70 -11.69 11.33
CA GLY A 213 5.40 -10.29 11.63
C GLY A 213 5.92 -9.26 10.62
N LYS A 214 6.22 -9.66 9.36
CA LYS A 214 6.68 -8.72 8.29
C LYS A 214 5.79 -7.49 8.15
N GLY A 215 4.49 -7.72 7.96
CA GLY A 215 3.52 -6.63 7.81
C GLY A 215 3.44 -5.76 9.06
N ARG A 216 3.59 -6.34 10.27
CA ARG A 216 3.63 -5.61 11.54
C ARG A 216 4.85 -4.69 11.64
N ASN A 217 6.03 -5.20 11.30
CA ASN A 217 7.26 -4.41 11.26
C ASN A 217 7.16 -3.27 10.23
N LEU A 218 6.61 -3.57 9.04
CA LEU A 218 6.40 -2.55 8.03
C LEU A 218 5.43 -1.46 8.50
N VAL A 219 4.33 -1.82 9.15
CA VAL A 219 3.36 -0.85 9.70
C VAL A 219 3.99 -0.03 10.83
N TYR A 220 4.83 -0.64 11.69
CA TYR A 220 5.59 0.09 12.71
C TYR A 220 6.50 1.15 12.09
N LEU A 221 7.26 0.76 11.06
CA LEU A 221 8.12 1.69 10.33
C LEU A 221 7.30 2.81 9.65
N ILE A 222 6.20 2.47 8.99
CA ILE A 222 5.31 3.46 8.35
C ILE A 222 4.73 4.43 9.39
N ALA A 223 4.30 3.95 10.56
CA ALA A 223 3.77 4.81 11.62
C ALA A 223 4.82 5.84 12.07
N TYR A 224 6.06 5.41 12.26
CA TYR A 224 7.16 6.31 12.55
C TYR A 224 7.40 7.32 11.42
N LEU A 225 7.49 6.87 10.18
CA LEU A 225 7.74 7.75 9.03
C LEU A 225 6.62 8.79 8.86
N VAL A 226 5.36 8.41 9.04
CA VAL A 226 4.21 9.31 8.90
C VAL A 226 4.11 10.30 10.06
N LEU A 227 4.24 9.83 11.30
CA LEU A 227 3.94 10.64 12.49
C LEU A 227 5.17 11.40 13.01
N VAL A 228 6.37 10.79 12.95
CA VAL A 228 7.61 11.40 13.41
C VAL A 228 8.29 12.17 12.28
N GLN A 229 8.51 11.51 11.15
CA GLN A 229 9.22 12.08 10.00
C GLN A 229 8.32 12.90 9.06
N LYS A 230 7.00 12.92 9.33
CA LYS A 230 5.99 13.68 8.57
C LYS A 230 5.89 13.29 7.08
N GLN A 231 6.34 12.11 6.73
CA GLN A 231 6.35 11.59 5.37
C GLN A 231 4.95 11.20 4.89
N LYS A 232 4.71 11.35 3.61
CA LYS A 232 3.50 10.83 2.95
C LYS A 232 3.82 9.54 2.22
N ILE A 233 3.14 8.46 2.59
CA ILE A 233 3.45 7.10 2.13
C ILE A 233 2.22 6.44 1.53
N LEU A 234 2.39 5.77 0.40
CA LEU A 234 1.41 4.83 -0.15
C LEU A 234 1.85 3.40 0.18
N LEU A 235 1.00 2.66 0.90
CA LEU A 235 1.14 1.21 1.09
C LEU A 235 0.32 0.47 0.03
N LEU A 236 1.00 -0.27 -0.81
CA LEU A 236 0.43 -1.25 -1.73
C LEU A 236 0.47 -2.63 -1.05
N ALA A 237 -0.68 -3.27 -0.85
CA ALA A 237 -0.73 -4.58 -0.19
C ALA A 237 -1.52 -5.58 -1.03
N ASN A 238 -1.15 -6.85 -0.92
CA ASN A 238 -1.83 -7.96 -1.60
C ASN A 238 -2.26 -9.09 -0.66
N GLU A 239 -1.98 -8.96 0.64
CA GLU A 239 -2.30 -9.98 1.65
C GLU A 239 -3.30 -9.49 2.69
N MET A 240 -3.12 -8.27 3.18
CA MET A 240 -3.86 -7.75 4.33
C MET A 240 -4.98 -6.80 3.88
N SER A 241 -6.10 -6.85 4.59
CA SER A 241 -7.20 -5.90 4.38
C SER A 241 -6.87 -4.51 4.96
N ALA A 242 -7.61 -3.50 4.50
CA ALA A 242 -7.48 -2.14 5.01
C ALA A 242 -7.76 -2.06 6.52
N GLU A 243 -8.72 -2.84 7.00
CA GLU A 243 -9.11 -2.90 8.42
C GLU A 243 -7.97 -3.46 9.27
N SER A 244 -7.33 -4.54 8.82
CA SER A 244 -6.20 -5.16 9.52
C SER A 244 -4.98 -4.22 9.58
N ILE A 245 -4.67 -3.55 8.47
CA ILE A 245 -3.59 -2.54 8.43
C ILE A 245 -3.92 -1.37 9.35
N LYS A 246 -5.17 -0.88 9.31
CA LYS A 246 -5.62 0.21 10.17
C LYS A 246 -5.50 -0.16 11.65
N LEU A 247 -5.97 -1.35 12.03
CA LEU A 247 -5.88 -1.83 13.41
C LEU A 247 -4.41 -1.89 13.87
N ASN A 248 -3.53 -2.51 13.09
CA ASN A 248 -2.09 -2.56 13.39
C ASN A 248 -1.46 -1.16 13.54
N PHE A 249 -1.84 -0.23 12.65
CA PHE A 249 -1.36 1.15 12.72
C PHE A 249 -1.81 1.84 14.02
N LEU A 250 -3.07 1.71 14.40
CA LEU A 250 -3.61 2.31 15.62
C LEU A 250 -2.97 1.71 16.89
N VAL A 251 -2.77 0.38 16.91
CA VAL A 251 -2.05 -0.32 17.99
C VAL A 251 -0.63 0.22 18.12
N THR A 252 0.07 0.38 17.01
CA THR A 252 1.42 0.96 16.98
C THR A 252 1.43 2.38 17.53
N CYS A 253 0.45 3.22 17.13
CA CYS A 253 0.36 4.60 17.60
C CYS A 253 0.15 4.71 19.12
N ILE A 254 -0.51 3.72 19.73
CA ILE A 254 -0.71 3.69 21.20
C ILE A 254 0.55 3.24 21.92
N ASN A 255 1.27 2.25 21.39
CA ASN A 255 2.28 1.52 22.14
C ASN A 255 3.73 1.86 21.77
N SER A 256 3.99 2.46 20.59
CA SER A 256 5.36 2.83 20.19
C SER A 256 5.92 3.91 21.10
N PRO A 257 7.09 3.68 21.74
CA PRO A 257 7.72 4.67 22.60
C PRO A 257 7.98 6.01 21.90
N GLU A 258 8.42 5.97 20.64
CA GLU A 258 8.74 7.16 19.86
C GLU A 258 7.50 8.01 19.57
N ILE A 259 6.34 7.36 19.37
CA ILE A 259 5.08 8.04 19.12
C ILE A 259 4.48 8.53 20.44
N GLN A 260 4.63 7.77 21.53
CA GLN A 260 4.24 8.19 22.87
C GLN A 260 4.95 9.48 23.31
N GLU A 261 6.22 9.64 22.94
CA GLU A 261 6.95 10.91 23.17
C GLU A 261 6.26 12.10 22.51
N LEU A 262 5.72 11.93 21.30
CA LEU A 262 5.08 13.02 20.55
C LEU A 262 3.73 13.43 21.09
N HIS A 263 2.85 12.47 21.42
CA HIS A 263 1.52 12.80 21.97
C HIS A 263 1.50 12.98 23.49
N GLY A 264 2.62 12.67 24.17
CA GLY A 264 2.82 12.92 25.59
C GLY A 264 2.08 11.98 26.56
N ILE A 265 1.46 10.89 26.08
CA ILE A 265 0.74 9.91 26.90
C ILE A 265 1.57 8.62 26.92
N LYS A 266 2.38 8.42 27.96
CA LYS A 266 3.34 7.31 28.05
C LYS A 266 2.85 6.13 28.91
N ASP A 267 1.91 6.37 29.81
CA ASP A 267 1.37 5.41 30.79
C ASP A 267 0.17 4.65 30.23
N ILE A 268 0.31 4.13 29.02
CA ILE A 268 -0.71 3.33 28.35
C ILE A 268 -0.04 2.20 27.56
N TYR A 269 -0.65 1.01 27.66
CA TYR A 269 -0.36 -0.14 26.82
C TYR A 269 -1.67 -0.83 26.46
N LYS A 270 -1.87 -1.07 25.16
CA LYS A 270 -3.11 -1.67 24.65
C LYS A 270 -2.79 -2.70 23.56
N PRO A 271 -2.92 -4.00 23.87
CA PRO A 271 -2.68 -5.03 22.86
C PRO A 271 -3.77 -5.03 21.80
N GLU A 272 -3.41 -5.46 20.57
CA GLU A 272 -4.31 -5.50 19.42
C GLU A 272 -5.63 -6.20 19.74
N ARG A 273 -5.56 -7.35 20.40
CA ARG A 273 -6.74 -8.13 20.77
C ARG A 273 -7.74 -7.33 21.62
N GLU A 274 -7.27 -6.53 22.56
CA GLU A 274 -8.17 -5.74 23.42
C GLU A 274 -8.84 -4.62 22.62
N ILE A 275 -8.13 -3.99 21.67
CA ILE A 275 -8.72 -2.98 20.80
C ILE A 275 -9.75 -3.61 19.88
N ALA A 276 -9.42 -4.74 19.24
CA ALA A 276 -10.31 -5.46 18.35
C ALA A 276 -11.60 -5.95 19.05
N LEU A 277 -11.50 -6.32 20.33
CA LEU A 277 -12.64 -6.75 21.14
C LEU A 277 -13.37 -5.60 21.86
N GLY A 278 -12.92 -4.35 21.68
CA GLY A 278 -13.49 -3.21 22.41
C GLY A 278 -13.36 -3.32 23.93
N SER A 279 -12.32 -4.01 24.42
CA SER A 279 -12.13 -4.30 25.83
C SER A 279 -11.40 -3.16 26.53
N TYR A 280 -12.08 -2.48 27.43
CA TYR A 280 -11.51 -1.40 28.25
C TYR A 280 -11.76 -1.63 29.74
N LYS A 281 -10.89 -1.12 30.60
CA LYS A 281 -11.02 -1.21 32.05
C LYS A 281 -11.51 0.12 32.61
N ASP A 282 -12.31 0.02 33.68
CA ASP A 282 -12.64 1.18 34.51
C ASP A 282 -11.42 1.62 35.33
N ASP A 283 -11.57 2.74 36.04
CA ASP A 283 -10.50 3.32 36.86
C ASP A 283 -10.14 2.43 38.09
N ASN A 284 -10.91 1.38 38.36
CA ASN A 284 -10.62 0.33 39.35
C ASN A 284 -9.96 -0.92 38.75
N GLY A 285 -9.69 -0.94 37.44
CA GLY A 285 -9.06 -2.06 36.73
C GLY A 285 -10.02 -3.18 36.29
N LYS A 286 -11.33 -3.01 36.43
CA LYS A 286 -12.33 -4.00 36.00
C LYS A 286 -12.76 -3.74 34.56
N TYR A 287 -12.87 -4.80 33.76
CA TYR A 287 -13.35 -4.70 32.38
C TYR A 287 -14.80 -4.23 32.32
N ILE A 288 -15.07 -3.31 31.40
CA ILE A 288 -16.39 -2.76 31.11
C ILE A 288 -16.96 -3.48 29.89
N TYR A 289 -18.12 -4.10 30.06
CA TYR A 289 -18.81 -4.77 28.97
C TYR A 289 -20.15 -4.08 28.70
N ARG A 290 -20.60 -4.08 27.45
CA ARG A 290 -21.96 -3.68 27.09
C ARG A 290 -22.96 -4.62 27.73
N GLN A 291 -24.03 -4.10 28.31
CA GLN A 291 -25.01 -4.88 29.03
C GLN A 291 -25.81 -5.74 28.04
N MET A 292 -26.00 -7.01 28.41
CA MET A 292 -26.77 -8.00 27.66
C MET A 292 -27.76 -8.70 28.59
N ASP A 293 -28.87 -9.20 28.03
CA ASP A 293 -29.77 -10.12 28.72
C ASP A 293 -29.22 -11.57 28.75
N ASP A 294 -29.96 -12.47 29.40
CA ASP A 294 -29.59 -13.89 29.51
C ASP A 294 -29.53 -14.62 28.16
N ASN A 295 -30.11 -14.06 27.11
CA ASN A 295 -30.11 -14.58 25.74
C ASN A 295 -28.97 -13.99 24.89
N GLY A 296 -28.13 -13.12 25.43
CA GLY A 296 -27.03 -12.48 24.72
C GLY A 296 -27.45 -11.28 23.85
N VAL A 297 -28.65 -10.75 24.05
CA VAL A 297 -29.13 -9.56 23.34
C VAL A 297 -28.73 -8.30 24.12
N TYR A 298 -28.20 -7.31 23.43
CA TYR A 298 -27.81 -6.04 24.03
C TYR A 298 -29.04 -5.29 24.58
N THR A 299 -29.04 -5.03 25.87
CA THR A 299 -30.06 -4.25 26.57
C THR A 299 -29.69 -2.78 26.73
N GLU A 300 -28.38 -2.48 26.58
CA GLU A 300 -27.85 -1.11 26.58
C GLU A 300 -27.65 -0.63 25.15
N ASP A 301 -28.16 0.55 24.80
CA ASP A 301 -27.90 1.16 23.50
C ASP A 301 -26.44 1.62 23.36
N GLU A 302 -25.99 1.82 22.10
CA GLU A 302 -24.59 2.14 21.83
C GLU A 302 -24.14 3.49 22.40
N GLU A 303 -25.00 4.48 22.39
CA GLU A 303 -24.64 5.82 22.88
C GLU A 303 -24.50 5.83 24.40
N SER A 304 -25.41 5.19 25.11
CA SER A 304 -25.32 5.02 26.57
C SER A 304 -24.07 4.25 26.96
N TYR A 305 -23.75 3.17 26.23
CA TYR A 305 -22.53 2.40 26.46
C TYR A 305 -21.25 3.24 26.22
N LYS A 306 -21.17 3.95 25.11
CA LYS A 306 -20.05 4.85 24.81
C LYS A 306 -19.87 5.94 25.87
N LYS A 307 -20.98 6.52 26.31
CA LYS A 307 -20.97 7.54 27.37
C LYS A 307 -20.46 6.96 28.68
N ARG A 308 -20.97 5.79 29.08
CA ARG A 308 -20.57 5.12 30.32
C ARG A 308 -19.07 4.75 30.29
N ILE A 309 -18.55 4.18 29.19
CA ILE A 309 -17.11 3.93 29.06
C ILE A 309 -16.30 5.23 29.17
N TYR A 310 -16.74 6.28 28.48
CA TYR A 310 -16.04 7.57 28.52
C TYR A 310 -15.98 8.16 29.94
N GLU A 311 -17.05 8.04 30.70
CA GLU A 311 -17.13 8.55 32.07
C GLU A 311 -16.30 7.73 33.08
N THR A 312 -16.22 6.40 32.89
CA THR A 312 -15.68 5.49 33.90
C THR A 312 -14.28 4.93 33.57
N SER A 313 -13.78 5.12 32.32
CA SER A 313 -12.48 4.59 31.90
C SER A 313 -11.51 5.71 31.51
N SER A 314 -10.51 5.93 32.35
CA SER A 314 -9.38 6.80 31.98
C SER A 314 -8.55 6.22 30.83
N GLU A 315 -8.45 4.90 30.75
CA GLU A 315 -7.80 4.20 29.64
C GLU A 315 -8.47 4.54 28.30
N TYR A 316 -9.80 4.47 28.21
CA TYR A 316 -10.55 4.80 27.00
C TYR A 316 -10.37 6.28 26.60
N ARG A 317 -10.44 7.19 27.59
CA ARG A 317 -10.19 8.62 27.35
C ARG A 317 -8.78 8.89 26.81
N LYS A 318 -7.75 8.17 27.32
CA LYS A 318 -6.39 8.27 26.80
C LYS A 318 -6.31 7.80 25.36
N VAL A 319 -6.87 6.62 25.04
CA VAL A 319 -6.93 6.09 23.66
C VAL A 319 -7.63 7.07 22.73
N GLN A 320 -8.78 7.61 23.12
CA GLN A 320 -9.51 8.62 22.32
C GLN A 320 -8.66 9.86 22.02
N ARG A 321 -7.95 10.39 23.02
CA ARG A 321 -7.05 11.54 22.83
C ARG A 321 -5.89 11.22 21.90
N ILE A 322 -5.30 10.03 22.01
CA ILE A 322 -4.25 9.56 21.09
C ILE A 322 -4.82 9.48 19.67
N MET A 323 -6.00 8.91 19.48
CA MET A 323 -6.60 8.77 18.16
C MET A 323 -6.94 10.11 17.51
N GLN A 324 -7.47 11.08 18.27
CA GLN A 324 -7.69 12.44 17.79
C GLN A 324 -6.38 13.12 17.35
N TRP A 325 -5.31 12.93 18.12
CA TRP A 325 -3.98 13.41 17.75
C TRP A 325 -3.47 12.72 16.47
N VAL A 326 -3.61 11.39 16.38
CA VAL A 326 -3.22 10.62 15.18
C VAL A 326 -3.97 11.11 13.94
N GLU A 327 -5.28 11.31 14.03
CA GLU A 327 -6.09 11.83 12.92
C GLU A 327 -5.59 13.20 12.44
N SER A 328 -5.27 14.11 13.36
CA SER A 328 -4.77 15.42 13.01
C SER A 328 -3.38 15.39 12.35
N GLU A 329 -2.47 14.57 12.88
CA GLU A 329 -1.07 14.52 12.42
C GLU A 329 -0.86 13.68 11.15
N SER A 330 -1.65 12.61 10.97
CA SER A 330 -1.54 11.70 9.83
C SER A 330 -2.46 12.04 8.67
N SER A 331 -3.28 13.10 8.77
CA SER A 331 -4.28 13.44 7.76
C SER A 331 -3.68 13.49 6.34
N GLY A 332 -4.20 12.61 5.48
CA GLY A 332 -3.78 12.50 4.07
C GLY A 332 -2.35 12.00 3.84
N LYS A 333 -1.63 11.55 4.88
CA LYS A 333 -0.22 11.10 4.76
C LYS A 333 -0.06 9.59 4.63
N PHE A 334 -0.92 8.81 5.25
CA PHE A 334 -0.90 7.36 5.11
C PHE A 334 -1.99 6.90 4.15
N LEU A 335 -1.59 6.52 2.95
CA LEU A 335 -2.47 6.03 1.89
C LEU A 335 -2.33 4.51 1.79
N PHE A 336 -3.45 3.83 1.57
CA PHE A 336 -3.49 2.38 1.41
C PHE A 336 -4.22 2.01 0.13
N LYS A 337 -3.68 1.03 -0.60
CA LYS A 337 -4.36 0.41 -1.72
C LYS A 337 -4.14 -1.10 -1.72
N ASN A 338 -5.22 -1.86 -1.68
CA ASN A 338 -5.18 -3.28 -1.97
C ASN A 338 -5.10 -3.49 -3.49
N ILE A 339 -4.06 -4.19 -3.95
CA ILE A 339 -3.84 -4.49 -5.36
C ILE A 339 -4.27 -5.93 -5.73
N GLY A 340 -4.79 -6.68 -4.74
CA GLY A 340 -5.20 -8.08 -4.92
C GLY A 340 -4.03 -9.04 -5.12
N SER A 341 -4.38 -10.31 -5.35
CA SER A 341 -3.40 -11.38 -5.56
C SER A 341 -2.90 -11.48 -7.01
N CYS A 342 -3.64 -10.90 -7.96
CA CYS A 342 -3.28 -10.85 -9.38
C CYS A 342 -2.73 -9.47 -9.70
N TYR A 343 -1.45 -9.27 -9.42
CA TYR A 343 -0.77 -8.03 -9.80
C TYR A 343 0.06 -8.28 -11.05
N GLU A 344 -0.31 -7.58 -12.10
CA GLU A 344 0.53 -7.42 -13.28
C GLU A 344 1.47 -6.24 -13.02
N ASP A 345 2.68 -6.29 -13.58
CA ASP A 345 3.69 -5.25 -13.41
C ASP A 345 3.17 -3.86 -13.82
N GLU A 346 2.25 -3.82 -14.80
CA GLU A 346 1.59 -2.60 -15.27
C GLU A 346 0.73 -1.94 -14.18
N VAL A 347 0.10 -2.72 -13.32
CA VAL A 347 -0.69 -2.20 -12.18
C VAL A 347 0.24 -1.57 -11.16
N LEU A 348 1.35 -2.23 -10.82
CA LEU A 348 2.36 -1.68 -9.91
C LEU A 348 2.97 -0.39 -10.47
N GLU A 349 3.37 -0.38 -11.74
CA GLU A 349 3.88 0.81 -12.42
C GLU A 349 2.92 1.98 -12.31
N MET A 350 1.66 1.74 -12.65
CA MET A 350 0.62 2.77 -12.61
C MET A 350 0.45 3.34 -11.20
N GLU A 351 0.38 2.49 -10.18
CA GLU A 351 0.18 2.95 -8.80
C GLU A 351 1.42 3.66 -8.24
N ILE A 352 2.63 3.21 -8.54
CA ILE A 352 3.88 3.91 -8.18
C ILE A 352 3.94 5.29 -8.87
N LYS A 353 3.60 5.36 -10.15
CA LYS A 353 3.56 6.65 -10.86
C LYS A 353 2.48 7.59 -10.33
N LYS A 354 1.30 7.08 -9.96
CA LYS A 354 0.25 7.87 -9.27
C LYS A 354 0.71 8.36 -7.91
N ALA A 355 1.42 7.52 -7.13
CA ALA A 355 1.98 7.92 -5.84
C ALA A 355 2.83 9.18 -5.99
N ASN A 356 3.70 9.22 -6.99
CA ASN A 356 4.54 10.38 -7.28
C ASN A 356 3.75 11.57 -7.85
N THR A 357 2.98 11.34 -8.93
CA THR A 357 2.43 12.44 -9.75
C THR A 357 1.14 13.01 -9.19
N ILE A 358 0.25 12.14 -8.67
CA ILE A 358 -1.09 12.51 -8.20
C ILE A 358 -1.10 12.73 -6.70
N TYR A 359 -0.63 11.71 -5.95
CA TYR A 359 -0.72 11.75 -4.49
C TYR A 359 0.42 12.51 -3.85
N LYS A 360 1.52 12.77 -4.58
CA LYS A 360 2.72 13.46 -4.08
C LYS A 360 3.27 12.79 -2.81
N CYS A 361 3.46 11.48 -2.90
CA CYS A 361 4.06 10.70 -1.82
C CYS A 361 5.59 10.86 -1.83
N ASP A 362 6.17 10.81 -0.63
CA ASP A 362 7.62 10.78 -0.42
C ASP A 362 8.18 9.37 -0.60
N GLY A 363 7.36 8.36 -0.30
CA GLY A 363 7.74 6.96 -0.41
C GLY A 363 6.58 6.02 -0.72
N VAL A 364 6.94 4.82 -1.16
CA VAL A 364 6.03 3.69 -1.40
C VAL A 364 6.46 2.51 -0.55
N ALA A 365 5.50 1.84 0.07
CA ALA A 365 5.70 0.55 0.71
C ALA A 365 4.95 -0.52 -0.08
N TYR A 366 5.54 -1.70 -0.26
CA TYR A 366 4.92 -2.82 -0.97
C TYR A 366 4.98 -4.11 -0.12
N ASP A 367 3.81 -4.62 0.26
CA ASP A 367 3.64 -5.83 1.08
C ASP A 367 2.70 -6.82 0.39
N THR A 368 3.20 -7.84 -0.30
CA THR A 368 4.55 -8.43 -0.30
C THR A 368 4.91 -8.85 -1.73
N LEU A 369 6.18 -8.85 -2.06
CA LEU A 369 6.66 -9.40 -3.34
C LEU A 369 6.53 -10.93 -3.30
N LYS A 370 5.60 -11.49 -4.10
CA LYS A 370 5.27 -12.91 -4.17
C LYS A 370 5.39 -13.49 -5.57
N CYS A 371 5.61 -14.79 -5.63
CA CYS A 371 5.41 -15.59 -6.84
C CYS A 371 4.09 -16.35 -6.78
N SER A 372 3.39 -16.45 -7.89
CA SER A 372 2.14 -17.20 -8.01
C SER A 372 2.30 -18.68 -8.42
N GLY A 373 3.54 -19.21 -8.60
CA GLY A 373 3.79 -20.60 -9.00
C GLY A 373 5.26 -20.98 -9.12
N LEU A 374 5.52 -22.27 -9.36
CA LEU A 374 6.87 -22.86 -9.43
C LEU A 374 7.76 -22.32 -10.58
N GLU A 375 7.17 -21.71 -11.61
CA GLU A 375 7.89 -21.18 -12.78
C GLU A 375 8.18 -19.66 -12.70
N ASP A 376 7.72 -18.96 -11.67
CA ASP A 376 7.67 -17.49 -11.62
C ASP A 376 8.90 -16.82 -10.99
N PHE A 377 9.98 -17.53 -10.73
CA PHE A 377 11.17 -16.94 -10.09
C PHE A 377 11.91 -15.91 -10.94
N ALA A 378 11.88 -16.12 -12.26
CA ALA A 378 12.42 -15.13 -13.19
C ALA A 378 11.53 -13.87 -13.21
N LYS A 379 10.21 -14.05 -13.09
CA LYS A 379 9.24 -12.95 -13.02
C LYS A 379 9.43 -12.13 -11.76
N LEU A 380 9.62 -12.77 -10.60
CA LEU A 380 9.87 -12.06 -9.33
C LEU A 380 11.10 -11.13 -9.42
N ALA A 381 12.20 -11.65 -9.99
CA ALA A 381 13.39 -10.83 -10.20
C ALA A 381 13.17 -9.72 -11.23
N ALA A 382 12.38 -9.99 -12.27
CA ALA A 382 12.02 -8.98 -13.27
C ALA A 382 11.15 -7.87 -12.64
N THR A 383 10.14 -8.23 -11.84
CA THR A 383 9.30 -7.27 -11.11
C THR A 383 10.13 -6.45 -10.13
N ALA A 384 11.04 -7.07 -9.36
CA ALA A 384 11.95 -6.33 -8.47
C ALA A 384 12.84 -5.35 -9.23
N THR A 385 13.32 -5.74 -10.43
CA THR A 385 14.09 -4.85 -11.31
C THR A 385 13.27 -3.65 -11.75
N LYS A 386 12.05 -3.88 -12.24
CA LYS A 386 11.14 -2.82 -12.67
C LYS A 386 10.78 -1.87 -11.52
N ILE A 387 10.47 -2.40 -10.33
CA ILE A 387 10.23 -1.57 -9.14
C ILE A 387 11.44 -0.65 -8.89
N THR A 388 12.65 -1.21 -8.93
CA THR A 388 13.86 -0.42 -8.71
C THR A 388 14.02 0.68 -9.77
N GLU A 389 13.77 0.37 -11.05
CA GLU A 389 13.80 1.35 -12.14
C GLU A 389 12.78 2.48 -11.92
N TRP A 390 11.52 2.16 -11.62
CA TRP A 390 10.47 3.16 -11.38
C TRP A 390 10.76 4.04 -10.15
N ILE A 391 11.37 3.46 -9.11
CA ILE A 391 11.76 4.20 -7.90
C ILE A 391 12.95 5.13 -8.20
N HIS A 392 13.92 4.68 -8.98
CA HIS A 392 15.01 5.55 -9.45
C HIS A 392 14.50 6.72 -10.30
N GLU A 393 13.51 6.49 -11.18
CA GLU A 393 12.89 7.54 -12.00
C GLU A 393 12.10 8.56 -11.16
N THR A 394 11.31 8.07 -10.19
CA THR A 394 10.42 8.93 -9.40
C THR A 394 11.12 9.65 -8.26
N LYS A 395 12.33 9.21 -7.88
CA LYS A 395 13.08 9.71 -6.72
C LYS A 395 12.36 9.54 -5.37
N MET A 396 11.29 8.75 -5.30
CA MET A 396 10.74 8.30 -4.04
C MET A 396 11.66 7.24 -3.42
N TYR A 397 11.55 6.97 -2.12
CA TYR A 397 12.11 5.73 -1.57
C TYR A 397 11.05 4.62 -1.61
N CYS A 398 11.51 3.36 -1.61
CA CYS A 398 10.63 2.19 -1.56
C CYS A 398 11.06 1.23 -0.46
N ILE A 399 10.07 0.74 0.30
CA ILE A 399 10.23 -0.35 1.26
C ILE A 399 9.44 -1.53 0.73
N CYS A 400 10.11 -2.61 0.35
CA CYS A 400 9.47 -3.78 -0.21
C CYS A 400 9.70 -4.99 0.68
N THR A 401 8.65 -5.72 1.04
CA THR A 401 8.78 -6.98 1.78
C THR A 401 8.78 -8.18 0.83
N PHE A 402 9.44 -9.26 1.24
CA PHE A 402 9.40 -10.54 0.55
C PHE A 402 9.45 -11.69 1.54
N GLN A 403 9.09 -12.88 1.08
CA GLN A 403 9.07 -14.08 1.91
C GLN A 403 10.34 -14.92 1.71
N LEU A 404 10.92 -15.39 2.82
CA LEU A 404 11.97 -16.38 2.81
C LEU A 404 11.38 -17.78 2.61
N THR A 405 12.21 -18.69 2.10
CA THR A 405 11.87 -20.12 2.02
C THR A 405 11.81 -20.74 3.41
N ASP A 406 11.07 -21.82 3.58
CA ASP A 406 10.96 -22.54 4.84
C ASP A 406 12.33 -23.08 5.32
N SER A 407 13.26 -23.35 4.40
CA SER A 407 14.64 -23.72 4.74
C SER A 407 15.38 -22.70 5.58
N ALA A 408 15.00 -21.43 5.51
CA ALA A 408 15.59 -20.35 6.33
C ALA A 408 15.30 -20.53 7.84
N HIS A 409 14.32 -21.37 8.19
CA HIS A 409 14.03 -21.68 9.58
C HIS A 409 15.21 -22.35 10.31
N ASP A 410 15.88 -23.27 9.61
CA ASP A 410 16.96 -24.10 10.19
C ASP A 410 18.34 -23.44 10.05
N ILE A 411 18.43 -22.31 9.36
CA ILE A 411 19.69 -21.60 9.14
C ILE A 411 19.93 -20.60 10.27
N SER A 412 21.15 -20.55 10.80
CA SER A 412 21.52 -19.55 11.82
C SER A 412 21.43 -18.14 11.24
N ILE A 413 21.10 -17.16 12.07
CA ILE A 413 20.90 -15.76 11.63
C ILE A 413 22.12 -15.20 10.88
N GLU A 414 23.32 -15.57 11.30
CA GLU A 414 24.59 -15.14 10.68
C GLU A 414 24.79 -15.69 9.27
N ASN A 415 24.11 -16.77 8.92
CA ASN A 415 24.20 -17.46 7.63
C ASN A 415 23.04 -17.14 6.68
N LEU A 416 22.02 -16.41 7.13
CA LEU A 416 20.94 -15.95 6.25
C LEU A 416 21.55 -15.15 5.09
N ASN A 417 21.24 -15.56 3.86
CA ASN A 417 21.78 -14.93 2.66
C ASN A 417 20.79 -15.05 1.49
N SER A 418 21.20 -14.67 0.30
CA SER A 418 20.34 -14.69 -0.89
C SER A 418 19.87 -16.08 -1.36
N GLN A 419 20.36 -17.17 -0.76
CA GLN A 419 19.93 -18.53 -1.11
C GLN A 419 18.57 -18.85 -0.50
N GLU A 420 18.24 -18.21 0.62
CA GLU A 420 16.98 -18.34 1.34
C GLU A 420 15.88 -17.43 0.78
N ILE A 421 16.19 -16.59 -0.21
CA ILE A 421 15.16 -15.88 -0.95
C ILE A 421 14.46 -16.92 -1.83
N ALA A 422 13.14 -17.07 -1.63
CA ALA A 422 12.33 -17.95 -2.45
C ALA A 422 12.72 -17.76 -3.92
N SER A 423 13.71 -18.54 -4.33
CA SER A 423 14.14 -18.82 -5.70
C SER A 423 14.78 -17.70 -6.52
N SER A 424 15.26 -16.57 -5.96
CA SER A 424 15.94 -15.60 -6.81
C SER A 424 17.11 -14.85 -6.16
N LYS A 425 18.31 -15.40 -6.31
CA LYS A 425 19.58 -14.65 -6.08
C LYS A 425 19.64 -13.32 -6.85
N ARG A 426 18.89 -13.22 -7.97
CA ARG A 426 18.87 -12.04 -8.84
C ARG A 426 18.28 -10.81 -8.17
N ILE A 427 17.29 -10.96 -7.25
CA ILE A 427 16.70 -9.82 -6.51
C ILE A 427 17.79 -9.04 -5.78
N MET A 428 18.76 -9.74 -5.16
CA MET A 428 19.87 -9.08 -4.48
C MET A 428 20.73 -8.22 -5.41
N HIS A 429 20.85 -8.58 -6.70
CA HIS A 429 21.68 -7.81 -7.62
C HIS A 429 21.06 -6.46 -7.99
N VAL A 430 19.76 -6.39 -8.09
CA VAL A 430 19.03 -5.18 -8.58
C VAL A 430 18.68 -4.19 -7.47
N THR A 431 18.47 -4.64 -6.24
CA THR A 431 18.09 -3.78 -5.11
C THR A 431 19.28 -3.00 -4.53
N ASP A 432 19.02 -1.87 -3.88
CA ASP A 432 20.06 -1.04 -3.26
C ASP A 432 20.44 -1.53 -1.88
N GLN A 433 19.44 -1.90 -1.08
CA GLN A 433 19.60 -2.38 0.28
C GLN A 433 18.72 -3.63 0.48
N MET A 434 19.26 -4.59 1.25
CA MET A 434 18.53 -5.81 1.59
C MET A 434 18.84 -6.23 3.01
N GLN A 435 17.80 -6.53 3.76
CA GLN A 435 17.87 -7.08 5.11
C GLN A 435 17.00 -8.29 5.24
N MET A 436 17.39 -9.22 6.10
CA MET A 436 16.64 -10.41 6.42
C MET A 436 16.61 -10.60 7.92
N TRP A 437 15.52 -11.11 8.45
CA TRP A 437 15.40 -11.34 9.87
C TRP A 437 14.59 -12.60 10.20
N LYS A 438 14.82 -13.13 11.38
CA LYS A 438 14.08 -14.24 11.99
C LYS A 438 13.95 -14.08 13.50
N HIS A 439 12.95 -14.71 14.06
CA HIS A 439 12.85 -14.84 15.52
C HIS A 439 13.99 -15.70 16.06
N LEU A 440 14.56 -15.26 17.16
CA LEU A 440 15.63 -16.02 17.85
C LEU A 440 15.01 -17.14 18.66
N SER A 441 15.47 -18.36 18.37
CA SER A 441 15.09 -19.59 19.09
C SER A 441 15.66 -19.62 20.50
N ALA A 442 15.28 -20.64 21.29
CA ALA A 442 15.89 -20.88 22.59
C ALA A 442 17.39 -21.16 22.49
N ASP A 443 17.81 -21.90 21.45
CA ASP A 443 19.23 -22.17 21.16
C ASP A 443 19.98 -20.91 20.76
N ASP A 444 19.35 -20.05 19.94
CA ASP A 444 19.94 -18.75 19.62
C ASP A 444 20.17 -17.90 20.86
N LYS A 445 19.22 -17.87 21.80
CA LYS A 445 19.36 -17.12 23.07
C LYS A 445 20.51 -17.63 23.95
N GLN A 446 20.87 -18.91 23.84
CA GLN A 446 22.04 -19.46 24.53
C GLN A 446 23.35 -19.05 23.86
N ASN A 447 23.37 -18.97 22.53
CA ASN A 447 24.56 -18.83 21.73
C ASN A 447 24.92 -17.37 21.40
N TYR A 448 24.01 -16.43 21.61
CA TYR A 448 24.21 -15.02 21.28
C TYR A 448 24.00 -14.12 22.50
N VAL A 449 24.68 -12.97 22.45
CA VAL A 449 24.47 -11.80 23.32
C VAL A 449 24.13 -10.60 22.44
N TYR A 450 23.51 -9.58 23.00
CA TYR A 450 23.46 -8.29 22.33
C TYR A 450 24.40 -7.29 23.00
N VAL A 451 24.99 -6.42 22.20
CA VAL A 451 25.94 -5.40 22.63
C VAL A 451 25.33 -4.04 22.33
N CYS A 452 25.19 -3.21 23.35
CA CYS A 452 24.81 -1.81 23.22
C CYS A 452 25.92 -0.90 23.75
N GLU A 453 25.92 0.38 23.34
CA GLU A 453 26.83 1.40 23.88
C GLU A 453 26.29 1.86 25.25
N ASP A 454 27.18 2.02 26.24
CA ASP A 454 26.79 2.63 27.52
C ASP A 454 26.50 4.12 27.29
N ASP A 455 25.35 4.58 27.78
CA ASP A 455 24.94 6.00 27.68
C ASP A 455 25.91 6.95 28.42
N THR A 456 26.71 6.42 29.34
CA THR A 456 27.59 7.21 30.22
C THR A 456 29.03 7.36 29.66
N TRP A 457 29.57 6.31 29.01
CA TRP A 457 31.00 6.27 28.62
C TRP A 457 31.21 5.85 27.17
N GLY A 458 30.16 5.44 26.45
CA GLY A 458 30.23 4.96 25.07
C GLY A 458 30.97 3.60 24.94
N GLU A 459 31.23 2.91 26.06
CA GLU A 459 31.84 1.57 26.04
C GLU A 459 30.79 0.50 25.71
N PRO A 460 31.14 -0.52 24.91
CA PRO A 460 30.21 -1.58 24.57
C PRO A 460 29.95 -2.50 25.79
N ILE A 461 28.68 -2.66 26.15
CA ILE A 461 28.22 -3.57 27.19
C ILE A 461 27.53 -4.77 26.57
N GLU A 462 27.93 -5.98 27.00
CA GLU A 462 27.31 -7.24 26.59
C GLU A 462 26.18 -7.64 27.54
N HIS A 463 25.05 -8.02 26.97
CA HIS A 463 23.88 -8.49 27.70
C HIS A 463 23.39 -9.83 27.17
N ASP A 464 23.04 -10.70 28.10
CA ASP A 464 22.40 -11.98 27.78
C ASP A 464 20.96 -11.79 27.29
N LEU A 465 20.56 -12.62 26.32
CA LEU A 465 19.18 -12.68 25.84
C LEU A 465 18.32 -13.45 26.87
N ARG A 466 17.25 -12.83 27.32
CA ARG A 466 16.34 -13.39 28.32
C ARG A 466 15.36 -14.36 27.68
N TYR A 467 15.04 -15.48 28.36
CA TYR A 467 14.12 -16.49 27.83
C TYR A 467 12.65 -16.04 27.84
N ASP A 468 12.28 -15.14 28.75
CA ASP A 468 10.92 -14.60 28.89
C ASP A 468 10.60 -13.47 27.91
N LYS A 469 11.56 -13.08 27.05
CA LYS A 469 11.41 -12.04 26.05
C LYS A 469 11.46 -12.61 24.62
N ASN A 470 10.79 -11.94 23.70
CA ASN A 470 10.86 -12.28 22.28
C ASN A 470 11.89 -11.38 21.58
N TYR A 471 12.77 -12.00 20.81
CA TYR A 471 13.80 -11.31 20.07
C TYR A 471 13.77 -11.68 18.60
N VAL A 472 14.13 -10.69 17.79
CA VAL A 472 14.39 -10.84 16.36
C VAL A 472 15.83 -10.44 16.08
N GLY A 473 16.55 -11.32 15.38
CA GLY A 473 17.83 -10.99 14.78
C GLY A 473 17.64 -10.55 13.35
N LEU A 474 18.18 -9.39 12.99
CA LEU A 474 18.19 -8.84 11.63
C LEU A 474 19.61 -8.84 11.08
N ARG A 475 19.76 -9.38 9.87
CA ARG A 475 21.03 -9.35 9.13
C ARG A 475 20.93 -8.39 7.96
N ILE A 476 21.95 -7.54 7.80
CA ILE A 476 22.13 -6.70 6.62
C ILE A 476 22.85 -7.53 5.55
N VAL A 477 22.12 -7.95 4.52
CA VAL A 477 22.65 -8.83 3.46
C VAL A 477 23.28 -8.04 2.32
N LYS A 478 22.69 -6.89 1.98
CA LYS A 478 23.20 -5.98 0.97
C LYS A 478 23.05 -4.53 1.41
N ASN A 479 24.09 -3.75 1.21
CA ASN A 479 24.06 -2.31 1.45
C ASN A 479 25.01 -1.61 0.48
N ARG A 480 24.48 -0.84 -0.47
CA ARG A 480 25.29 -0.07 -1.43
C ARG A 480 25.86 1.21 -0.83
N VAL A 481 25.32 1.66 0.30
CA VAL A 481 25.65 2.96 0.88
C VAL A 481 26.47 2.85 2.18
N GLY A 482 26.75 1.64 2.64
CA GLY A 482 27.48 1.42 3.91
C GLY A 482 27.99 -0.02 4.08
N SER A 483 28.30 -0.39 5.32
CA SER A 483 28.75 -1.74 5.67
C SER A 483 27.62 -2.77 5.59
N LYS A 484 27.96 -4.03 5.61
CA LYS A 484 27.06 -5.19 5.59
C LYS A 484 27.59 -6.27 6.52
N ASN A 485 26.79 -7.33 6.67
CA ASN A 485 27.06 -8.50 7.51
C ASN A 485 26.93 -8.27 9.01
N ASP A 486 26.48 -7.11 9.45
CA ASP A 486 26.19 -6.87 10.85
C ASP A 486 24.81 -7.44 11.21
N LEU A 487 24.69 -7.87 12.45
CA LEU A 487 23.49 -8.42 13.04
C LEU A 487 22.90 -7.44 14.03
N ILE A 488 21.68 -7.03 13.84
CA ILE A 488 20.97 -6.13 14.75
C ILE A 488 19.97 -6.93 15.57
N CYS A 489 19.89 -6.64 16.85
CA CYS A 489 18.96 -7.29 17.78
C CYS A 489 17.79 -6.38 18.12
N PHE A 490 16.58 -6.94 18.00
CA PHE A 490 15.34 -6.30 18.41
C PHE A 490 14.69 -7.11 19.53
N GLU A 491 14.23 -6.42 20.57
CA GLU A 491 13.20 -6.93 21.47
C GLU A 491 11.84 -6.58 20.85
N VAL A 492 10.97 -7.59 20.69
CA VAL A 492 9.69 -7.40 20.00
C VAL A 492 8.52 -7.80 20.87
N ASP A 493 7.49 -6.96 20.84
CA ASP A 493 6.17 -7.26 21.36
C ASP A 493 5.17 -7.30 20.19
N MET A 494 4.73 -8.52 19.84
CA MET A 494 3.81 -8.71 18.72
C MET A 494 2.39 -8.24 19.05
N ASP A 495 1.95 -8.34 20.30
CA ASP A 495 0.60 -7.96 20.70
C ASP A 495 0.42 -6.44 20.69
N GLY A 496 1.45 -5.72 21.11
CA GLY A 496 1.48 -4.26 21.10
C GLY A 496 2.05 -3.65 19.82
N ASN A 497 2.54 -4.48 18.89
CA ASN A 497 3.29 -4.10 17.70
C ASN A 497 4.44 -3.12 18.00
N VAL A 498 5.31 -3.50 18.95
CA VAL A 498 6.50 -2.70 19.32
C VAL A 498 7.76 -3.42 18.88
N TRP A 499 8.65 -2.67 18.22
CA TRP A 499 9.94 -3.15 17.68
C TRP A 499 11.08 -2.30 18.24
N LYS A 500 11.59 -2.69 19.39
CA LYS A 500 12.65 -1.96 20.07
C LYS A 500 14.02 -2.50 19.66
N GLU A 501 14.82 -1.69 18.99
CA GLU A 501 16.22 -2.00 18.72
C GLU A 501 16.99 -1.93 20.04
N ILE A 502 17.78 -2.98 20.36
CA ILE A 502 18.50 -3.07 21.63
C ILE A 502 20.02 -3.16 21.49
N GLY A 503 20.51 -3.35 20.28
CA GLY A 503 21.95 -3.37 20.02
C GLY A 503 22.36 -4.28 18.86
N VAL A 504 23.64 -4.58 18.80
CA VAL A 504 24.25 -5.49 17.82
C VAL A 504 24.32 -6.89 18.41
N LEU A 505 23.83 -7.88 17.66
CA LEU A 505 23.86 -9.29 18.07
C LEU A 505 25.25 -9.88 17.80
N LYS A 506 25.84 -10.50 18.80
CA LYS A 506 27.15 -11.19 18.72
C LYS A 506 27.06 -12.60 19.24
N LYS A 507 27.82 -13.51 18.65
CA LYS A 507 27.96 -14.88 19.14
C LYS A 507 28.79 -14.89 20.41
N LYS A 508 28.36 -15.66 21.40
CA LYS A 508 29.16 -15.89 22.61
C LYS A 508 30.48 -16.58 22.24
N MET A 509 31.55 -16.12 22.85
CA MET A 509 32.85 -16.74 22.68
C MET A 509 32.97 -18.04 23.48
#